data_f53cd1bcbe6091ea847f2e82e28caac5
#
_entry.id   f53cd1bcbe6091ea847f2e82e28caac5
#
_cell.length_a   1.000
_cell.length_b   1.000
_cell.length_c   1.000
_cell.angle_alpha   90.00
_cell.angle_beta   90.00
_cell.angle_gamma   90.00
#
_symmetry.space_group_name_H-M   'P 1'
#
loop_
_entity.id
_entity.type
_entity.pdbx_description
1 polymer ?
#
loop_
_entity_poly.entity_id
_entity_poly.type
_entity_poly.pdbx_seq_one_letter_code
_entity_poly.pdbx_strand_id
1 'polypeptide(L)'
;MLLSRTLQRHAQRFARGLAVKPVQEITTVGVVGLGLMGHGIAQISAAAGFRTVGVDLNADVLANGQHAIETSVAKLNARKASKQEGFDDKAATEETLARLTYASSVDAVAQCDLIVEAIVEDAAIKEEFYDDLGARVKPEAIFASNTSSLSVAPMALASKRPDRFVGLHYFNPVQLMKLCEVVATPEADDHVLELVDGWATLTGKVTVRCKDTPGFVVNRLLVPNLAAAIAMAERGDAAIQDIDAAMCLGAGHPMGPLQLADYVGLDTCLSILAGWCDQYPTDPAYFVPSSLMAKVQAGKLGRKSGEGYYVWGDGPASTKPTRVSGL
;
A
#
# COMPACT_ATOMS: atom_id res chain seq x y z
N MET A 1 5.92 -19.10 16.85
CA MET A 1 7.11 -19.57 16.11
C MET A 1 6.80 -20.59 15.01
N LEU A 2 5.79 -21.45 15.13
CA LEU A 2 5.36 -22.42 14.10
C LEU A 2 4.65 -21.76 12.90
N LEU A 3 3.78 -20.75 13.12
CA LEU A 3 3.07 -20.02 12.05
C LEU A 3 3.98 -19.27 11.07
N SER A 4 5.12 -18.74 11.53
CA SER A 4 6.05 -18.02 10.64
C SER A 4 6.77 -18.95 9.66
N ARG A 5 7.08 -20.19 10.07
CA ARG A 5 7.70 -21.21 9.20
C ARG A 5 6.71 -21.77 8.18
N THR A 6 5.44 -21.86 8.54
CA THR A 6 4.38 -22.36 7.64
C THR A 6 4.06 -21.30 6.57
N LEU A 7 3.96 -20.03 6.94
CA LEU A 7 3.79 -18.92 5.98
C LEU A 7 4.99 -18.76 5.04
N GLN A 8 6.22 -18.92 5.55
CA GLN A 8 7.42 -18.94 4.70
C GLN A 8 7.46 -20.14 3.75
N ARG A 9 7.00 -21.32 4.18
CA ARG A 9 6.90 -22.50 3.30
C ARG A 9 5.79 -22.35 2.26
N HIS A 10 4.67 -21.69 2.58
CA HIS A 10 3.62 -21.39 1.60
C HIS A 10 4.08 -20.34 0.59
N ALA A 11 4.72 -19.25 1.01
CA ALA A 11 5.32 -18.26 0.12
C ALA A 11 6.39 -18.89 -0.79
N GLN A 12 7.21 -19.82 -0.26
CA GLN A 12 8.19 -20.56 -1.07
C GLN A 12 7.56 -21.60 -2.02
N ARG A 13 6.39 -22.14 -1.71
CA ARG A 13 5.65 -23.04 -2.61
C ARG A 13 4.98 -22.26 -3.75
N PHE A 14 4.42 -21.08 -3.48
CA PHE A 14 3.91 -20.18 -4.53
C PHE A 14 5.05 -19.65 -5.42
N ALA A 15 6.19 -19.28 -4.86
CA ALA A 15 7.37 -18.86 -5.61
C ALA A 15 8.02 -19.96 -6.46
N ARG A 16 7.81 -21.24 -6.12
CA ARG A 16 8.36 -22.37 -6.89
C ARG A 16 7.47 -22.83 -8.06
N GLY A 17 6.24 -22.37 -8.13
CA GLY A 17 5.30 -22.75 -9.20
C GLY A 17 5.31 -21.82 -10.42
N LEU A 18 5.80 -20.60 -10.26
CA LEU A 18 5.98 -19.65 -11.36
C LEU A 18 7.48 -19.57 -11.65
N ALA A 19 7.92 -20.16 -12.75
CA ALA A 19 9.23 -19.85 -13.31
C ALA A 19 9.22 -18.35 -13.62
N VAL A 20 9.88 -17.55 -12.75
CA VAL A 20 10.04 -16.10 -12.98
C VAL A 20 10.84 -15.99 -14.27
N LYS A 21 10.16 -15.71 -15.38
CA LYS A 21 10.83 -15.33 -16.63
C LYS A 21 11.66 -14.08 -16.31
N PRO A 22 12.90 -13.98 -16.82
CA PRO A 22 13.70 -12.79 -16.59
C PRO A 22 12.93 -11.57 -17.12
N VAL A 23 12.68 -10.61 -16.23
CA VAL A 23 12.03 -9.33 -16.55
C VAL A 23 13.07 -8.44 -17.23
N GLN A 24 13.50 -8.82 -18.44
CA GLN A 24 14.50 -8.05 -19.22
C GLN A 24 13.91 -6.76 -19.80
N GLU A 25 12.57 -6.65 -19.83
CA GLU A 25 11.88 -5.50 -20.43
C GLU A 25 11.72 -4.32 -19.49
N ILE A 26 11.75 -4.54 -18.16
CA ILE A 26 11.75 -3.46 -17.16
C ILE A 26 13.18 -3.31 -16.61
N THR A 27 13.81 -2.20 -16.93
CA THR A 27 15.17 -1.85 -16.46
C THR A 27 15.18 -0.50 -15.73
N THR A 28 14.21 0.35 -16.05
CA THR A 28 14.06 1.70 -15.49
C THR A 28 12.67 1.90 -14.92
N VAL A 29 12.61 2.40 -13.68
CA VAL A 29 11.36 2.61 -12.93
C VAL A 29 11.24 4.08 -12.59
N GLY A 30 10.13 4.70 -12.98
CA GLY A 30 9.73 6.02 -12.51
C GLY A 30 8.77 5.89 -11.33
N VAL A 31 8.95 6.68 -10.29
CA VAL A 31 8.00 6.78 -9.18
C VAL A 31 7.58 8.22 -9.02
N VAL A 32 6.29 8.51 -9.24
CA VAL A 32 5.74 9.86 -9.18
C VAL A 32 4.92 10.03 -7.90
N GLY A 33 5.30 11.01 -7.10
CA GLY A 33 4.85 11.18 -5.71
C GLY A 33 5.80 10.47 -4.74
N LEU A 34 6.68 11.23 -4.05
CA LEU A 34 7.65 10.69 -3.08
C LEU A 34 7.20 10.84 -1.63
N GLY A 35 5.89 10.96 -1.41
CA GLY A 35 5.27 10.94 -0.09
C GLY A 35 5.39 9.59 0.61
N LEU A 36 4.42 9.30 1.50
CA LEU A 36 4.41 8.13 2.39
C LEU A 36 4.65 6.78 1.70
N MET A 37 4.09 6.58 0.51
CA MET A 37 4.20 5.31 -0.22
C MET A 37 5.32 5.34 -1.25
N GLY A 38 5.43 6.43 -2.03
CA GLY A 38 6.32 6.49 -3.17
C GLY A 38 7.80 6.40 -2.82
N HIS A 39 8.25 7.02 -1.72
CA HIS A 39 9.64 6.87 -1.29
C HIS A 39 9.99 5.39 -1.01
N GLY A 40 9.05 4.63 -0.43
CA GLY A 40 9.24 3.22 -0.17
C GLY A 40 9.27 2.38 -1.45
N ILE A 41 8.42 2.70 -2.45
CA ILE A 41 8.40 2.03 -3.77
C ILE A 41 9.71 2.30 -4.53
N ALA A 42 10.16 3.55 -4.54
CA ALA A 42 11.44 3.91 -5.15
C ALA A 42 12.62 3.19 -4.49
N GLN A 43 12.62 3.13 -3.15
CA GLN A 43 13.64 2.42 -2.39
C GLN A 43 13.75 0.95 -2.75
N ILE A 44 12.62 0.22 -2.75
CA ILE A 44 12.65 -1.23 -3.05
C ILE A 44 13.03 -1.53 -4.50
N SER A 45 12.66 -0.64 -5.43
CA SER A 45 13.04 -0.74 -6.84
C SER A 45 14.56 -0.62 -7.00
N ALA A 46 15.16 0.42 -6.42
CA ALA A 46 16.62 0.63 -6.46
C ALA A 46 17.39 -0.49 -5.73
N ALA A 47 16.88 -0.96 -4.59
CA ALA A 47 17.49 -2.06 -3.83
C ALA A 47 17.44 -3.39 -4.59
N ALA A 48 16.46 -3.58 -5.48
CA ALA A 48 16.35 -4.74 -6.35
C ALA A 48 17.21 -4.64 -7.64
N GLY A 49 17.94 -3.54 -7.83
CA GLY A 49 18.87 -3.36 -8.95
C GLY A 49 18.36 -2.50 -10.11
N PHE A 50 17.14 -1.97 -10.03
CA PHE A 50 16.55 -1.14 -11.09
C PHE A 50 17.05 0.31 -11.00
N ARG A 51 17.34 0.92 -12.15
CA ARG A 51 17.53 2.37 -12.23
C ARG A 51 16.19 3.03 -11.91
N THR A 52 16.17 3.93 -10.92
CA THR A 52 14.93 4.47 -10.39
C THR A 52 14.94 5.98 -10.40
N VAL A 53 13.90 6.58 -10.97
CA VAL A 53 13.70 8.03 -11.01
C VAL A 53 12.55 8.37 -10.06
N GLY A 54 12.86 9.04 -8.96
CA GLY A 54 11.87 9.56 -8.03
C GLY A 54 11.47 10.99 -8.41
N VAL A 55 10.17 11.24 -8.53
CA VAL A 55 9.64 12.56 -8.91
C VAL A 55 8.64 13.04 -7.89
N ASP A 56 8.78 14.29 -7.47
CA ASP A 56 7.72 15.02 -6.77
C ASP A 56 7.75 16.50 -7.18
N LEU A 57 6.58 17.09 -7.45
CA LEU A 57 6.46 18.49 -7.83
C LEU A 57 6.72 19.43 -6.65
N ASN A 58 6.50 18.96 -5.42
CA ASN A 58 6.78 19.69 -4.20
C ASN A 58 8.21 19.41 -3.75
N ALA A 59 9.04 20.45 -3.72
CA ALA A 59 10.45 20.34 -3.37
C ALA A 59 10.69 19.80 -1.95
N ASP A 60 9.84 20.16 -0.98
CA ASP A 60 9.95 19.68 0.39
C ASP A 60 9.60 18.19 0.49
N VAL A 61 8.57 17.74 -0.23
CA VAL A 61 8.20 16.30 -0.31
C VAL A 61 9.31 15.52 -0.99
N LEU A 62 9.89 16.05 -2.07
CA LEU A 62 11.03 15.45 -2.77
C LEU A 62 12.22 15.26 -1.84
N ALA A 63 12.62 16.32 -1.13
CA ALA A 63 13.76 16.29 -0.20
C ALA A 63 13.51 15.35 0.98
N ASN A 64 12.30 15.39 1.57
CA ASN A 64 11.92 14.49 2.66
C ASN A 64 11.88 13.02 2.20
N GLY A 65 11.37 12.75 1.00
CA GLY A 65 11.35 11.43 0.40
C GLY A 65 12.77 10.89 0.17
N GLN A 66 13.66 11.70 -0.38
CA GLN A 66 15.07 11.36 -0.55
C GLN A 66 15.72 11.02 0.80
N HIS A 67 15.60 11.89 1.80
CA HIS A 67 16.15 11.66 3.13
C HIS A 67 15.60 10.39 3.80
N ALA A 68 14.29 10.12 3.64
CA ALA A 68 13.66 8.90 4.15
C ALA A 68 14.24 7.64 3.51
N ILE A 69 14.49 7.67 2.18
CA ILE A 69 15.14 6.56 1.47
C ILE A 69 16.55 6.33 1.99
N GLU A 70 17.39 7.37 2.05
CA GLU A 70 18.79 7.30 2.51
C GLU A 70 18.87 6.67 3.92
N THR A 71 18.07 7.22 4.85
CA THR A 71 18.01 6.75 6.24
C THR A 71 17.53 5.29 6.31
N SER A 72 16.51 4.94 5.56
CA SER A 72 15.92 3.60 5.58
C SER A 72 16.84 2.55 4.97
N VAL A 73 17.49 2.85 3.84
CA VAL A 73 18.47 1.95 3.18
C VAL A 73 19.64 1.66 4.12
N ALA A 74 20.24 2.71 4.71
CA ALA A 74 21.34 2.54 5.65
C ALA A 74 20.94 1.66 6.86
N LYS A 75 19.76 1.93 7.45
CA LYS A 75 19.24 1.16 8.58
C LYS A 75 18.99 -0.31 8.25
N LEU A 76 18.42 -0.59 7.07
CA LEU A 76 18.13 -1.96 6.64
C LEU A 76 19.41 -2.74 6.33
N ASN A 77 20.40 -2.12 5.70
CA ASN A 77 21.69 -2.74 5.41
C ASN A 77 22.51 -2.99 6.69
N ALA A 78 22.54 -2.04 7.63
CA ALA A 78 23.17 -2.23 8.94
C ALA A 78 22.53 -3.41 9.71
N ARG A 79 21.19 -3.53 9.66
CA ARG A 79 20.48 -4.68 10.25
C ARG A 79 20.80 -6.00 9.54
N LYS A 80 21.08 -5.98 8.25
CA LYS A 80 21.50 -7.16 7.49
C LYS A 80 22.93 -7.54 7.86
N ALA A 81 23.86 -6.58 7.96
CA ALA A 81 25.23 -6.79 8.39
C ALA A 81 25.31 -7.41 9.80
N SER A 82 24.44 -6.99 10.73
CA SER A 82 24.40 -7.58 12.09
C SER A 82 23.98 -9.05 12.13
N LYS A 83 23.48 -9.60 11.01
CA LYS A 83 22.96 -10.98 10.89
C LYS A 83 23.74 -11.84 9.91
N GLN A 84 24.55 -11.24 9.05
CA GLN A 84 25.27 -11.89 7.97
C GLN A 84 26.74 -11.44 8.00
N GLU A 85 27.60 -12.33 8.45
CA GLU A 85 29.05 -12.09 8.47
C GLU A 85 29.57 -11.82 7.05
N GLY A 86 30.48 -10.83 6.93
CA GLY A 86 31.05 -10.41 5.64
C GLY A 86 30.14 -9.57 4.75
N PHE A 87 28.94 -9.17 5.19
CA PHE A 87 28.12 -8.24 4.45
C PHE A 87 28.57 -6.81 4.69
N ASP A 88 29.00 -6.12 3.62
CA ASP A 88 29.38 -4.71 3.65
C ASP A 88 28.14 -3.81 3.48
N ASP A 89 27.65 -3.27 4.59
CA ASP A 89 26.45 -2.43 4.64
C ASP A 89 26.65 -1.07 3.99
N LYS A 90 27.88 -0.52 4.03
CA LYS A 90 28.19 0.77 3.42
C LYS A 90 28.22 0.64 1.89
N ALA A 91 28.98 -0.31 1.37
CA ALA A 91 29.02 -0.57 -0.07
C ALA A 91 27.64 -0.88 -0.64
N ALA A 92 26.84 -1.72 0.04
CA ALA A 92 25.46 -2.04 -0.37
C ALA A 92 24.52 -0.81 -0.32
N THR A 93 24.76 0.11 0.60
CA THR A 93 24.00 1.37 0.71
C THR A 93 24.37 2.29 -0.44
N GLU A 94 25.64 2.52 -0.69
CA GLU A 94 26.14 3.35 -1.80
C GLU A 94 25.66 2.81 -3.15
N GLU A 95 25.76 1.51 -3.37
CA GLU A 95 25.29 0.85 -4.58
C GLU A 95 23.77 1.02 -4.81
N THR A 96 22.96 0.93 -3.74
CA THR A 96 21.52 1.15 -3.82
C THR A 96 21.21 2.60 -4.16
N LEU A 97 21.84 3.54 -3.46
CA LEU A 97 21.59 4.98 -3.66
C LEU A 97 22.08 5.48 -5.02
N ALA A 98 23.16 4.90 -5.57
CA ALA A 98 23.66 5.24 -6.90
C ALA A 98 22.69 4.91 -8.05
N ARG A 99 21.67 4.07 -7.81
CA ARG A 99 20.61 3.77 -8.78
C ARG A 99 19.44 4.74 -8.74
N LEU A 100 19.43 5.67 -7.77
CA LEU A 100 18.36 6.64 -7.59
C LEU A 100 18.75 8.00 -8.19
N THR A 101 17.83 8.57 -8.93
CA THR A 101 17.86 9.97 -9.35
C THR A 101 16.56 10.65 -8.94
N TYR A 102 16.61 11.97 -8.74
CA TYR A 102 15.46 12.73 -8.25
C TYR A 102 15.21 13.93 -9.17
N ALA A 103 13.94 14.25 -9.42
CA ALA A 103 13.54 15.37 -10.26
C ALA A 103 12.25 16.02 -9.77
N SER A 104 12.08 17.31 -10.10
CA SER A 104 10.87 18.08 -9.84
C SER A 104 9.95 18.20 -11.05
N SER A 105 10.27 17.53 -12.16
CA SER A 105 9.45 17.48 -13.37
C SER A 105 9.07 16.03 -13.70
N VAL A 106 7.81 15.84 -14.03
CA VAL A 106 7.27 14.53 -14.47
C VAL A 106 7.92 14.06 -15.78
N ASP A 107 8.46 14.96 -16.60
CA ASP A 107 9.19 14.59 -17.83
C ASP A 107 10.41 13.69 -17.58
N ALA A 108 10.93 13.69 -16.36
CA ALA A 108 12.05 12.84 -15.99
C ALA A 108 11.72 11.33 -16.09
N VAL A 109 10.43 10.95 -16.00
CA VAL A 109 10.01 9.55 -16.14
C VAL A 109 9.62 9.16 -17.59
N ALA A 110 9.71 10.08 -18.55
CA ALA A 110 9.25 9.85 -19.92
C ALA A 110 9.89 8.63 -20.61
N GLN A 111 11.11 8.27 -20.24
CA GLN A 111 11.86 7.14 -20.78
C GLN A 111 11.87 5.91 -19.85
N CYS A 112 11.12 5.91 -18.75
CA CYS A 112 11.00 4.75 -17.87
C CYS A 112 10.17 3.64 -18.50
N ASP A 113 10.51 2.39 -18.17
CA ASP A 113 9.80 1.20 -18.64
C ASP A 113 8.52 0.97 -17.81
N LEU A 114 8.58 1.22 -16.51
CA LEU A 114 7.48 1.15 -15.58
C LEU A 114 7.38 2.49 -14.84
N ILE A 115 6.18 3.05 -14.77
CA ILE A 115 5.91 4.29 -14.04
C ILE A 115 4.86 3.99 -12.98
N VAL A 116 5.25 4.07 -11.71
CA VAL A 116 4.38 3.88 -10.55
C VAL A 116 3.97 5.22 -10.00
N GLU A 117 2.68 5.49 -10.00
CA GLU A 117 2.09 6.70 -9.43
C GLU A 117 1.70 6.45 -7.97
N ALA A 118 2.07 7.39 -7.09
CA ALA A 118 1.72 7.43 -5.67
C ALA A 118 1.41 8.89 -5.21
N ILE A 119 0.70 9.64 -6.06
CA ILE A 119 0.25 11.01 -5.76
C ILE A 119 -0.98 11.01 -4.84
N VAL A 120 -1.60 12.17 -4.62
CA VAL A 120 -2.81 12.30 -3.78
C VAL A 120 -3.94 11.39 -4.26
N GLU A 121 -4.74 10.89 -3.32
CA GLU A 121 -5.81 9.92 -3.59
C GLU A 121 -7.09 10.66 -4.01
N ASP A 122 -7.07 11.23 -5.22
CA ASP A 122 -8.18 11.94 -5.85
C ASP A 122 -8.32 11.47 -7.30
N ALA A 123 -9.52 11.02 -7.68
CA ALA A 123 -9.78 10.41 -8.98
C ALA A 123 -9.54 11.42 -10.13
N ALA A 124 -10.05 12.64 -9.99
CA ALA A 124 -9.94 13.65 -11.05
C ALA A 124 -8.48 14.06 -11.28
N ILE A 125 -7.73 14.25 -10.19
CA ILE A 125 -6.29 14.59 -10.28
C ILE A 125 -5.50 13.46 -10.94
N LYS A 126 -5.80 12.19 -10.60
CA LYS A 126 -5.11 11.04 -11.20
C LYS A 126 -5.46 10.86 -12.67
N GLU A 127 -6.73 11.01 -13.05
CA GLU A 127 -7.15 10.93 -14.45
C GLU A 127 -6.50 12.04 -15.30
N GLU A 128 -6.49 13.29 -14.83
CA GLU A 128 -5.79 14.39 -15.50
C GLU A 128 -4.29 14.12 -15.63
N PHE A 129 -3.67 13.64 -14.56
CA PHE A 129 -2.26 13.25 -14.55
C PHE A 129 -1.94 12.21 -15.62
N TYR A 130 -2.76 11.16 -15.75
CA TYR A 130 -2.52 10.11 -16.74
C TYR A 130 -2.85 10.53 -18.17
N ASP A 131 -3.84 11.40 -18.38
CA ASP A 131 -4.14 11.96 -19.71
C ASP A 131 -2.96 12.79 -20.23
N ASP A 132 -2.37 13.63 -19.38
CA ASP A 132 -1.19 14.44 -19.69
C ASP A 132 0.06 13.57 -19.87
N LEU A 133 0.36 12.67 -18.93
CA LEU A 133 1.57 11.84 -18.97
C LEU A 133 1.53 10.83 -20.10
N GLY A 134 0.37 10.29 -20.43
CA GLY A 134 0.19 9.30 -21.50
C GLY A 134 0.68 9.76 -22.87
N ALA A 135 0.60 11.06 -23.13
CA ALA A 135 1.09 11.65 -24.38
C ALA A 135 2.61 11.90 -24.41
N ARG A 136 3.28 11.88 -23.26
CA ARG A 136 4.69 12.30 -23.12
C ARG A 136 5.67 11.16 -22.90
N VAL A 137 5.19 9.97 -22.55
CA VAL A 137 6.04 8.81 -22.30
C VAL A 137 6.19 7.94 -23.54
N LYS A 138 7.24 7.12 -23.57
CA LYS A 138 7.47 6.17 -24.66
C LYS A 138 6.29 5.18 -24.81
N PRO A 139 6.02 4.67 -26.03
CA PRO A 139 4.86 3.81 -26.28
C PRO A 139 4.83 2.53 -25.44
N GLU A 140 5.98 1.97 -25.13
CA GLU A 140 6.13 0.70 -24.40
C GLU A 140 6.00 0.86 -22.88
N ALA A 141 5.95 2.09 -22.37
CA ALA A 141 5.87 2.33 -20.93
C ALA A 141 4.61 1.69 -20.32
N ILE A 142 4.80 1.05 -19.19
CA ILE A 142 3.73 0.49 -18.36
C ILE A 142 3.38 1.51 -17.27
N PHE A 143 2.10 1.76 -17.06
CA PHE A 143 1.60 2.55 -15.95
C PHE A 143 1.09 1.68 -14.82
N ALA A 144 1.35 2.12 -13.60
CA ALA A 144 0.82 1.49 -12.41
C ALA A 144 0.36 2.54 -11.40
N SER A 145 -0.87 2.44 -10.90
CA SER A 145 -1.36 3.30 -9.81
C SER A 145 -1.27 2.58 -8.48
N ASN A 146 -0.72 3.25 -7.46
CA ASN A 146 -0.71 2.75 -6.08
C ASN A 146 -1.98 3.19 -5.32
N THR A 147 -3.09 3.37 -5.99
CA THR A 147 -4.37 3.62 -5.32
C THR A 147 -4.73 2.50 -4.37
N SER A 148 -5.39 2.84 -3.25
CA SER A 148 -5.89 1.87 -2.27
C SER A 148 -7.41 1.67 -2.32
N SER A 149 -8.13 2.61 -2.96
CA SER A 149 -9.60 2.66 -2.89
C SER A 149 -10.29 3.06 -4.19
N LEU A 150 -9.58 3.75 -5.10
CA LEU A 150 -10.13 4.19 -6.37
C LEU A 150 -10.13 3.05 -7.39
N SER A 151 -11.13 3.05 -8.30
CA SER A 151 -11.10 2.16 -9.47
C SER A 151 -9.93 2.50 -10.38
N VAL A 152 -9.25 1.48 -10.88
CA VAL A 152 -8.08 1.61 -11.77
C VAL A 152 -8.51 1.86 -13.21
N ALA A 153 -9.64 1.31 -13.64
CA ALA A 153 -10.09 1.36 -15.03
C ALA A 153 -10.28 2.80 -15.59
N PRO A 154 -10.87 3.78 -14.86
CA PRO A 154 -10.96 5.16 -15.36
C PRO A 154 -9.59 5.79 -15.64
N MET A 155 -8.62 5.57 -14.75
CA MET A 155 -7.25 6.06 -14.92
C MET A 155 -6.55 5.38 -16.12
N ALA A 156 -6.80 4.08 -16.30
CA ALA A 156 -6.29 3.33 -17.45
C ALA A 156 -6.81 3.89 -18.78
N LEU A 157 -8.11 4.20 -18.85
CA LEU A 157 -8.72 4.82 -20.03
C LEU A 157 -8.20 6.24 -20.27
N ALA A 158 -8.05 7.05 -19.22
CA ALA A 158 -7.48 8.39 -19.31
C ALA A 158 -6.06 8.38 -19.87
N SER A 159 -5.26 7.38 -19.53
CA SER A 159 -3.88 7.23 -20.04
C SER A 159 -3.79 6.98 -21.55
N LYS A 160 -4.92 6.63 -22.22
CA LYS A 160 -5.01 6.24 -23.65
C LYS A 160 -4.19 4.98 -24.01
N ARG A 161 -3.80 4.20 -23.00
CA ARG A 161 -3.11 2.92 -23.12
C ARG A 161 -3.57 1.91 -22.04
N PRO A 162 -4.86 1.59 -22.03
CA PRO A 162 -5.43 0.77 -20.96
C PRO A 162 -4.89 -0.67 -20.95
N ASP A 163 -4.36 -1.16 -22.09
CA ASP A 163 -3.66 -2.43 -22.22
C ASP A 163 -2.32 -2.48 -21.44
N ARG A 164 -1.72 -1.32 -21.18
CA ARG A 164 -0.45 -1.15 -20.48
C ARG A 164 -0.61 -0.51 -19.10
N PHE A 165 -1.75 -0.67 -18.48
CA PHE A 165 -2.09 -0.05 -17.19
C PHE A 165 -2.54 -1.10 -16.18
N VAL A 166 -1.98 -1.03 -14.95
CA VAL A 166 -2.35 -1.91 -13.83
C VAL A 166 -2.49 -1.12 -12.54
N GLY A 167 -3.18 -1.69 -11.54
CA GLY A 167 -3.04 -1.23 -10.17
C GLY A 167 -1.90 -1.99 -9.47
N LEU A 168 -1.15 -1.30 -8.61
CA LEU A 168 -0.11 -1.87 -7.76
C LEU A 168 -0.31 -1.41 -6.33
N HIS A 169 -1.18 -2.10 -5.61
CA HIS A 169 -1.52 -1.73 -4.25
C HIS A 169 -0.50 -2.27 -3.25
N TYR A 170 0.33 -1.37 -2.73
CA TYR A 170 1.29 -1.63 -1.68
C TYR A 170 0.74 -1.31 -0.30
N PHE A 171 1.31 -1.93 0.72
CA PHE A 171 0.96 -1.74 2.13
C PHE A 171 2.07 -1.01 2.88
N ASN A 172 1.68 -0.07 3.74
CA ASN A 172 2.62 0.71 4.55
C ASN A 172 3.11 -0.07 5.79
N PRO A 173 4.42 -0.10 6.10
CA PRO A 173 5.54 0.46 5.33
C PRO A 173 5.94 -0.45 4.14
N VAL A 174 6.13 0.16 2.97
CA VAL A 174 6.43 -0.59 1.72
C VAL A 174 7.64 -1.51 1.86
N GLN A 175 8.69 -1.06 2.54
CA GLN A 175 9.94 -1.81 2.71
C GLN A 175 9.77 -3.09 3.54
N LEU A 176 8.76 -3.14 4.41
CA LEU A 176 8.55 -4.23 5.37
C LEU A 176 7.41 -5.17 4.99
N MET A 177 6.33 -4.61 4.45
CA MET A 177 5.14 -5.38 4.05
C MET A 177 5.44 -6.20 2.82
N LYS A 178 5.13 -7.50 2.89
CA LYS A 178 5.49 -8.46 1.84
C LYS A 178 4.50 -8.50 0.67
N LEU A 179 3.25 -8.09 0.92
CA LEU A 179 2.18 -8.19 -0.07
C LEU A 179 2.23 -7.01 -1.04
N CYS A 180 1.95 -7.31 -2.31
CA CYS A 180 1.55 -6.34 -3.33
C CYS A 180 0.36 -6.95 -4.09
N GLU A 181 -0.77 -6.26 -4.13
CA GLU A 181 -1.91 -6.65 -4.96
C GLU A 181 -1.72 -6.06 -6.36
N VAL A 182 -1.74 -6.93 -7.36
CA VAL A 182 -1.68 -6.56 -8.78
C VAL A 182 -3.10 -6.55 -9.30
N VAL A 183 -3.63 -5.36 -9.55
CA VAL A 183 -5.01 -5.13 -9.94
C VAL A 183 -5.12 -5.08 -11.45
N ALA A 184 -5.81 -6.05 -12.02
CA ALA A 184 -6.04 -6.14 -13.44
C ALA A 184 -7.35 -5.46 -13.84
N THR A 185 -7.29 -4.53 -14.80
CA THR A 185 -8.47 -4.03 -15.50
C THR A 185 -8.88 -5.01 -16.61
N PRO A 186 -10.11 -4.92 -17.16
CA PRO A 186 -10.53 -5.78 -18.25
C PRO A 186 -9.66 -5.65 -19.52
N GLU A 187 -9.03 -4.48 -19.71
CA GLU A 187 -8.23 -4.14 -20.89
C GLU A 187 -6.74 -4.47 -20.72
N ALA A 188 -6.27 -4.74 -19.48
CA ALA A 188 -4.86 -4.98 -19.20
C ALA A 188 -4.35 -6.23 -19.93
N ASP A 189 -3.23 -6.08 -20.66
CA ASP A 189 -2.60 -7.19 -21.36
C ASP A 189 -1.98 -8.19 -20.36
N ASP A 190 -2.20 -9.49 -20.59
CA ASP A 190 -1.65 -10.55 -19.73
C ASP A 190 -0.12 -10.52 -19.66
N HIS A 191 0.55 -10.14 -20.75
CA HIS A 191 2.01 -9.98 -20.76
C HIS A 191 2.46 -8.83 -19.86
N VAL A 192 1.73 -7.71 -19.84
CA VAL A 192 2.00 -6.58 -18.93
C VAL A 192 1.82 -7.01 -17.47
N LEU A 193 0.77 -7.77 -17.17
CA LEU A 193 0.55 -8.34 -15.83
C LEU A 193 1.68 -9.29 -15.42
N GLU A 194 2.20 -10.12 -16.34
CA GLU A 194 3.35 -11.00 -16.07
C GLU A 194 4.63 -10.20 -15.79
N LEU A 195 4.90 -9.14 -16.56
CA LEU A 195 6.07 -8.28 -16.36
C LEU A 195 6.04 -7.59 -15.00
N VAL A 196 4.89 -7.04 -14.63
CA VAL A 196 4.71 -6.33 -13.34
C VAL A 196 4.80 -7.29 -12.16
N ASP A 197 4.19 -8.49 -12.25
CA ASP A 197 4.35 -9.55 -11.25
C ASP A 197 5.82 -9.94 -11.04
N GLY A 198 6.54 -10.12 -12.15
CA GLY A 198 7.96 -10.44 -12.13
C GLY A 198 8.78 -9.35 -11.46
N TRP A 199 8.55 -8.09 -11.84
CA TRP A 199 9.21 -6.94 -11.23
C TRP A 199 8.90 -6.81 -9.74
N ALA A 200 7.64 -6.91 -9.34
CA ALA A 200 7.24 -6.85 -7.94
C ALA A 200 7.87 -7.98 -7.12
N THR A 201 7.96 -9.19 -7.69
CA THR A 201 8.65 -10.34 -7.06
C THR A 201 10.14 -10.05 -6.86
N LEU A 202 10.83 -9.48 -7.85
CA LEU A 202 12.25 -9.10 -7.73
C LEU A 202 12.46 -8.02 -6.67
N THR A 203 11.49 -7.12 -6.44
CA THR A 203 11.53 -6.15 -5.33
C THR A 203 11.23 -6.77 -3.96
N GLY A 204 11.11 -8.09 -3.88
CA GLY A 204 10.91 -8.85 -2.64
C GLY A 204 9.46 -8.94 -2.18
N LYS A 205 8.49 -8.72 -3.07
CA LYS A 205 7.07 -8.86 -2.80
C LYS A 205 6.54 -10.25 -3.12
N VAL A 206 5.44 -10.59 -2.46
CA VAL A 206 4.54 -11.67 -2.85
C VAL A 206 3.35 -11.01 -3.53
N THR A 207 3.16 -11.28 -4.81
CA THR A 207 2.06 -10.71 -5.58
C THR A 207 0.79 -11.55 -5.45
N VAL A 208 -0.34 -10.87 -5.44
CA VAL A 208 -1.68 -11.46 -5.54
C VAL A 208 -2.43 -10.71 -6.63
N ARG A 209 -2.85 -11.43 -7.68
CA ARG A 209 -3.67 -10.83 -8.74
C ARG A 209 -5.13 -10.74 -8.30
N CYS A 210 -5.75 -9.62 -8.58
CA CYS A 210 -7.19 -9.40 -8.38
C CYS A 210 -7.76 -8.53 -9.51
N LYS A 211 -9.08 -8.51 -9.60
CA LYS A 211 -9.79 -7.59 -10.49
C LYS A 211 -9.90 -6.21 -9.85
N ASP A 212 -10.14 -5.21 -10.69
CA ASP A 212 -10.48 -3.85 -10.27
C ASP A 212 -11.88 -3.84 -9.63
N THR A 213 -11.91 -4.12 -8.34
CA THR A 213 -13.11 -4.13 -7.51
C THR A 213 -12.85 -3.35 -6.23
N PRO A 214 -13.86 -2.76 -5.58
CA PRO A 214 -13.68 -1.91 -4.40
C PRO A 214 -12.87 -2.57 -3.30
N GLY A 215 -11.74 -1.96 -2.93
CA GLY A 215 -10.85 -2.45 -1.87
C GLY A 215 -10.04 -3.70 -2.22
N PHE A 216 -10.05 -4.11 -3.48
CA PHE A 216 -9.31 -5.24 -4.05
C PHE A 216 -9.54 -6.55 -3.28
N VAL A 217 -8.56 -7.11 -2.60
CA VAL A 217 -8.73 -8.30 -1.75
C VAL A 217 -8.71 -7.92 -0.27
N VAL A 218 -7.62 -7.25 0.17
CA VAL A 218 -7.42 -7.02 1.61
C VAL A 218 -8.46 -6.05 2.16
N ASN A 219 -8.59 -4.86 1.58
CA ASN A 219 -9.52 -3.85 2.11
C ASN A 219 -10.98 -4.30 1.93
N ARG A 220 -11.30 -5.00 0.83
CA ARG A 220 -12.63 -5.58 0.60
C ARG A 220 -13.09 -6.51 1.72
N LEU A 221 -12.17 -7.27 2.30
CA LEU A 221 -12.48 -8.17 3.41
C LEU A 221 -12.30 -7.49 4.77
N LEU A 222 -11.29 -6.64 4.89
CA LEU A 222 -10.92 -6.01 6.14
C LEU A 222 -11.94 -4.97 6.59
N VAL A 223 -12.30 -4.01 5.73
CA VAL A 223 -13.13 -2.87 6.14
C VAL A 223 -14.53 -3.30 6.57
N PRO A 224 -15.25 -4.20 5.87
CA PRO A 224 -16.50 -4.77 6.36
C PRO A 224 -16.34 -5.58 7.65
N ASN A 225 -15.20 -6.26 7.84
CA ASN A 225 -14.92 -6.97 9.09
C ASN A 225 -14.80 -5.99 10.27
N LEU A 226 -14.14 -4.83 10.07
CA LEU A 226 -14.09 -3.78 11.09
C LEU A 226 -15.50 -3.25 11.40
N ALA A 227 -16.30 -2.97 10.37
CA ALA A 227 -17.68 -2.51 10.55
C ALA A 227 -18.54 -3.54 11.30
N ALA A 228 -18.42 -4.83 10.99
CA ALA A 228 -19.12 -5.90 11.66
C ALA A 228 -18.73 -6.02 13.15
N ALA A 229 -17.44 -5.88 13.47
CA ALA A 229 -16.95 -5.89 14.84
C ALA A 229 -17.45 -4.68 15.64
N ILE A 230 -17.48 -3.49 15.03
CA ILE A 230 -18.04 -2.28 15.64
C ILE A 230 -19.53 -2.48 15.92
N ALA A 231 -20.30 -2.98 14.94
CA ALA A 231 -21.72 -3.24 15.11
C ALA A 231 -22.02 -4.31 16.18
N MET A 232 -21.15 -5.30 16.35
CA MET A 232 -21.24 -6.28 17.43
C MET A 232 -21.11 -5.61 18.81
N ALA A 233 -20.16 -4.69 18.96
CA ALA A 233 -20.00 -3.90 20.18
C ALA A 233 -21.20 -2.98 20.43
N GLU A 234 -21.75 -2.33 19.38
CA GLU A 234 -22.94 -1.46 19.48
C GLU A 234 -24.18 -2.21 19.99
N ARG A 235 -24.36 -3.47 19.58
CA ARG A 235 -25.46 -4.31 20.07
C ARG A 235 -25.24 -4.85 21.49
N GLY A 236 -24.03 -4.67 22.05
CA GLY A 236 -23.68 -5.23 23.35
C GLY A 236 -23.51 -6.75 23.36
N ASP A 237 -23.27 -7.36 22.19
CA ASP A 237 -23.04 -8.81 22.07
C ASP A 237 -21.76 -9.22 22.82
N ALA A 238 -20.73 -8.36 22.83
CA ALA A 238 -19.51 -8.50 23.62
C ALA A 238 -18.85 -7.14 23.86
N ALA A 239 -18.00 -7.05 24.89
CA ALA A 239 -17.22 -5.84 25.14
C ALA A 239 -16.13 -5.65 24.06
N ILE A 240 -15.74 -4.38 23.83
CA ILE A 240 -14.74 -4.00 22.81
C ILE A 240 -13.45 -4.84 22.94
N GLN A 241 -12.89 -4.93 24.15
CA GLN A 241 -11.67 -5.68 24.40
C GLN A 241 -11.83 -7.20 24.24
N ASP A 242 -13.02 -7.72 24.49
CA ASP A 242 -13.30 -9.16 24.35
C ASP A 242 -13.44 -9.55 22.87
N ILE A 243 -14.05 -8.69 22.03
CA ILE A 243 -14.09 -8.85 20.57
C ILE A 243 -12.66 -8.87 20.03
N ASP A 244 -11.83 -7.90 20.41
CA ASP A 244 -10.44 -7.82 19.97
C ASP A 244 -9.62 -9.03 20.41
N ALA A 245 -9.77 -9.45 21.69
CA ALA A 245 -9.10 -10.64 22.20
C ALA A 245 -9.54 -11.91 21.48
N ALA A 246 -10.84 -12.08 21.22
CA ALA A 246 -11.38 -13.22 20.50
C ALA A 246 -10.80 -13.32 19.07
N MET A 247 -10.72 -12.21 18.36
CA MET A 247 -10.15 -12.18 17.00
C MET A 247 -8.63 -12.45 17.01
N CYS A 248 -7.91 -11.94 17.99
CA CYS A 248 -6.47 -12.22 18.11
C CYS A 248 -6.21 -13.69 18.47
N LEU A 249 -6.91 -14.23 19.45
CA LEU A 249 -6.63 -15.56 20.01
C LEU A 249 -7.35 -16.67 19.24
N GLY A 250 -8.55 -16.43 18.75
CA GLY A 250 -9.37 -17.40 18.05
C GLY A 250 -9.15 -17.43 16.54
N ALA A 251 -8.95 -16.28 15.90
CA ALA A 251 -8.74 -16.16 14.46
C ALA A 251 -7.29 -15.86 14.06
N GLY A 252 -6.39 -15.65 15.01
CA GLY A 252 -4.97 -15.40 14.75
C GLY A 252 -4.67 -14.00 14.18
N HIS A 253 -5.55 -13.04 14.37
CA HIS A 253 -5.29 -11.67 13.95
C HIS A 253 -4.12 -11.08 14.76
N PRO A 254 -3.19 -10.34 14.12
CA PRO A 254 -2.07 -9.71 14.83
C PRO A 254 -2.51 -8.56 15.74
N MET A 255 -3.71 -8.00 15.47
CA MET A 255 -4.35 -6.90 16.18
C MET A 255 -5.86 -7.09 16.11
N GLY A 256 -6.59 -6.78 17.19
CA GLY A 256 -8.04 -6.86 17.20
C GLY A 256 -8.69 -5.83 16.28
N PRO A 257 -9.91 -6.09 15.78
CA PRO A 257 -10.55 -5.24 14.77
C PRO A 257 -10.83 -3.81 15.23
N LEU A 258 -11.26 -3.60 16.48
CA LEU A 258 -11.54 -2.24 16.98
C LEU A 258 -10.24 -1.46 17.23
N GLN A 259 -9.20 -2.13 17.75
CA GLN A 259 -7.87 -1.55 17.85
C GLN A 259 -7.30 -1.20 16.48
N LEU A 260 -7.52 -2.07 15.48
CA LEU A 260 -7.07 -1.84 14.11
C LEU A 260 -7.82 -0.68 13.44
N ALA A 261 -9.13 -0.54 13.68
CA ALA A 261 -9.91 0.61 13.21
C ALA A 261 -9.34 1.94 13.73
N ASP A 262 -8.99 2.01 15.02
CA ASP A 262 -8.32 3.16 15.62
C ASP A 262 -6.94 3.42 14.99
N TYR A 263 -6.21 2.35 14.64
CA TYR A 263 -4.87 2.44 14.05
C TYR A 263 -4.92 2.95 12.61
N VAL A 264 -5.89 2.50 11.81
CA VAL A 264 -6.18 2.97 10.44
C VAL A 264 -6.64 4.42 10.45
N GLY A 265 -7.45 4.78 11.44
CA GLY A 265 -8.13 6.05 11.56
C GLY A 265 -9.62 5.90 11.26
N LEU A 266 -10.44 6.30 12.21
CA LEU A 266 -11.90 6.13 12.12
C LEU A 266 -12.53 6.96 11.00
N ASP A 267 -11.99 8.13 10.70
CA ASP A 267 -12.39 8.97 9.56
C ASP A 267 -12.06 8.28 8.21
N THR A 268 -10.93 7.61 8.11
CA THR A 268 -10.56 6.81 6.93
C THR A 268 -11.53 5.63 6.76
N CYS A 269 -11.81 4.89 7.85
CA CYS A 269 -12.78 3.80 7.82
C CYS A 269 -14.17 4.29 7.41
N LEU A 270 -14.62 5.43 7.97
CA LEU A 270 -15.91 6.04 7.64
C LEU A 270 -15.98 6.46 6.17
N SER A 271 -14.94 7.13 5.66
CA SER A 271 -14.90 7.59 4.27
C SER A 271 -14.98 6.43 3.28
N ILE A 272 -14.25 5.33 3.53
CA ILE A 272 -14.29 4.13 2.68
C ILE A 272 -15.69 3.49 2.73
N LEU A 273 -16.24 3.26 3.92
CA LEU A 273 -17.55 2.62 4.06
C LEU A 273 -18.67 3.48 3.44
N ALA A 274 -18.68 4.79 3.68
CA ALA A 274 -19.66 5.69 3.09
C ALA A 274 -19.59 5.66 1.55
N GLY A 275 -18.39 5.77 0.99
CA GLY A 275 -18.20 5.70 -0.46
C GLY A 275 -18.67 4.36 -1.06
N TRP A 276 -18.45 3.24 -0.37
CA TRP A 276 -18.95 1.94 -0.84
C TRP A 276 -20.45 1.79 -0.66
N CYS A 277 -21.06 2.33 0.40
CA CYS A 277 -22.52 2.37 0.55
C CYS A 277 -23.19 3.17 -0.59
N ASP A 278 -22.60 4.31 -0.95
CA ASP A 278 -23.12 5.15 -2.04
C ASP A 278 -22.98 4.47 -3.41
N GLN A 279 -21.86 3.81 -3.64
CA GLN A 279 -21.57 3.15 -4.92
C GLN A 279 -22.29 1.80 -5.05
N TYR A 280 -22.50 1.09 -3.95
CA TYR A 280 -23.11 -0.26 -3.92
C TYR A 280 -24.24 -0.33 -2.88
N PRO A 281 -25.31 0.44 -3.04
CA PRO A 281 -26.37 0.59 -2.02
C PRO A 281 -27.16 -0.69 -1.71
N THR A 282 -27.06 -1.69 -2.57
CA THR A 282 -27.75 -2.99 -2.40
C THR A 282 -26.84 -4.09 -1.85
N ASP A 283 -25.54 -3.84 -1.68
CA ASP A 283 -24.61 -4.83 -1.11
C ASP A 283 -24.69 -4.80 0.42
N PRO A 284 -25.23 -5.85 1.08
CA PRO A 284 -25.41 -5.87 2.53
C PRO A 284 -24.09 -5.94 3.30
N ALA A 285 -22.96 -6.16 2.64
CA ALA A 285 -21.64 -6.14 3.26
C ALA A 285 -21.19 -4.72 3.62
N TYR A 286 -21.79 -3.69 3.01
CA TYR A 286 -21.43 -2.30 3.23
C TYR A 286 -22.49 -1.58 4.05
N PHE A 287 -22.10 -1.13 5.21
CA PHE A 287 -22.91 -0.30 6.10
C PHE A 287 -21.99 0.53 7.00
N VAL A 288 -22.48 1.65 7.45
CA VAL A 288 -21.75 2.54 8.38
C VAL A 288 -22.31 2.35 9.79
N PRO A 289 -21.50 1.82 10.74
CA PRO A 289 -21.89 1.75 12.15
C PRO A 289 -22.16 3.14 12.75
N SER A 290 -23.16 3.24 13.60
CA SER A 290 -23.58 4.53 14.19
C SER A 290 -22.52 5.14 15.11
N SER A 291 -21.84 4.32 15.91
CA SER A 291 -20.77 4.77 16.79
C SER A 291 -19.53 5.23 16.03
N LEU A 292 -19.23 4.64 14.86
CA LEU A 292 -18.15 5.10 14.00
C LEU A 292 -18.40 6.55 13.54
N MET A 293 -19.62 6.83 13.06
CA MET A 293 -20.02 8.16 12.64
C MET A 293 -19.96 9.17 13.81
N ALA A 294 -20.52 8.79 14.96
CA ALA A 294 -20.53 9.63 16.16
C ALA A 294 -19.11 9.98 16.64
N LYS A 295 -18.19 9.00 16.64
CA LYS A 295 -16.80 9.23 17.05
C LYS A 295 -16.07 10.18 16.08
N VAL A 296 -16.24 10.00 14.78
CA VAL A 296 -15.65 10.89 13.79
C VAL A 296 -16.18 12.33 13.94
N GLN A 297 -17.49 12.50 14.13
CA GLN A 297 -18.10 13.81 14.40
C GLN A 297 -17.58 14.47 15.68
N ALA A 298 -17.26 13.66 16.69
CA ALA A 298 -16.67 14.13 17.95
C ALA A 298 -15.14 14.38 17.86
N GLY A 299 -14.51 14.20 16.71
CA GLY A 299 -13.07 14.36 16.53
C GLY A 299 -12.23 13.23 17.15
N LYS A 300 -12.86 12.13 17.57
CA LYS A 300 -12.21 10.94 18.11
C LYS A 300 -11.84 10.00 16.96
N LEU A 301 -10.72 10.28 16.32
CA LEU A 301 -10.30 9.64 15.06
C LEU A 301 -9.39 8.42 15.28
N GLY A 302 -9.33 7.90 16.49
CA GLY A 302 -8.45 6.80 16.86
C GLY A 302 -7.07 7.28 17.33
N ARG A 303 -6.03 6.47 17.06
CA ARG A 303 -4.68 6.72 17.52
C ARG A 303 -4.15 8.11 17.16
N LYS A 304 -4.43 8.62 15.98
CA LYS A 304 -3.92 9.92 15.49
C LYS A 304 -4.45 11.13 16.26
N SER A 305 -5.63 10.99 16.89
CA SER A 305 -6.22 12.03 17.74
C SER A 305 -6.09 11.72 19.24
N GLY A 306 -5.47 10.59 19.61
CA GLY A 306 -5.33 10.14 21.00
C GLY A 306 -6.51 9.36 21.54
N GLU A 307 -7.65 9.33 20.85
CA GLU A 307 -8.85 8.59 21.27
C GLU A 307 -9.67 8.12 20.07
N GLY A 308 -10.20 6.92 20.16
CA GLY A 308 -11.16 6.30 19.27
C GLY A 308 -12.03 5.32 20.06
N TYR A 309 -12.03 4.05 19.73
CA TYR A 309 -12.58 2.96 20.57
C TYR A 309 -11.70 2.71 21.79
N TYR A 310 -10.44 3.10 21.70
CA TYR A 310 -9.46 3.09 22.80
C TYR A 310 -8.90 4.49 23.05
N VAL A 311 -8.30 4.67 24.22
CA VAL A 311 -7.49 5.84 24.56
C VAL A 311 -6.03 5.49 24.33
N TRP A 312 -5.31 6.34 23.62
CA TRP A 312 -3.90 6.19 23.24
C TRP A 312 -3.05 7.19 24.02
N GLY A 313 -2.37 6.73 25.09
CA GLY A 313 -1.77 7.60 26.09
C GLY A 313 -0.76 8.63 25.57
N ASP A 314 0.08 8.22 24.60
CA ASP A 314 1.12 9.09 24.02
C ASP A 314 0.70 9.61 22.64
N GLY A 315 -0.59 9.66 22.34
CA GLY A 315 -1.13 10.09 21.06
C GLY A 315 -0.61 9.25 19.88
N PRO A 316 -0.24 9.87 18.75
CA PRO A 316 0.19 9.13 17.55
C PRO A 316 1.47 8.29 17.71
N ALA A 317 2.30 8.56 18.71
CA ALA A 317 3.51 7.79 19.00
C ALA A 317 3.23 6.48 19.74
N SER A 318 2.09 6.37 20.43
CA SER A 318 1.74 5.16 21.19
C SER A 318 1.53 3.95 20.27
N THR A 319 2.10 2.82 20.65
CA THR A 319 1.92 1.55 19.93
C THR A 319 0.87 0.65 20.59
N LYS A 320 0.41 1.01 21.79
CA LYS A 320 -0.61 0.26 22.55
C LYS A 320 -1.60 1.22 23.19
N PRO A 321 -2.90 0.88 23.22
CA PRO A 321 -3.88 1.65 23.93
C PRO A 321 -3.69 1.52 25.43
N THR A 322 -4.10 2.54 26.20
CA THR A 322 -4.04 2.56 27.67
C THR A 322 -5.33 2.07 28.31
N ARG A 323 -6.47 2.32 27.67
CA ARG A 323 -7.79 1.87 28.12
C ARG A 323 -8.81 1.89 27.01
N VAL A 324 -9.95 1.21 27.21
CA VAL A 324 -11.12 1.31 26.32
C VAL A 324 -11.80 2.66 26.52
N SER A 325 -12.11 3.36 25.44
CA SER A 325 -12.90 4.60 25.47
C SER A 325 -14.41 4.32 25.53
N GLY A 326 -14.83 3.16 25.00
CA GLY A 326 -16.24 2.80 24.83
C GLY A 326 -16.83 3.24 23.47
N LEU A 327 -18.13 3.10 23.35
CA LEU A 327 -18.93 3.43 22.17
C LEU A 327 -19.30 4.90 22.12
#